data_40d40743d8fce4f11e4a61f430a34917
#
_entry.id   40d40743d8fce4f11e4a61f430a34917
#
_cell.length_a   1.000
_cell.length_b   1.000
_cell.length_c   1.000
_cell.angle_alpha   90.00
_cell.angle_beta   90.00
_cell.angle_gamma   90.00
#
_symmetry.space_group_name_H-M   'P 1'
#
loop_
_entity.id
_entity.type
_entity.pdbx_description
1 polymer ?
#
loop_
_entity_poly.entity_id
_entity_poly.type
_entity_poly.pdbx_seq_one_letter_code
_entity_poly.pdbx_strand_id
1 'polypeptide(L)'
;MIKINIVAVGKVKEKFFRDAIDEYLKRSSKYAEVSVIEAPEGIDEGDSVRLAKSESDGIIKRLKGYVVLLDLKGKAVSSEEIATLIQDKSVAGISEFSFVIGGSRGVAQEVKDKADVMINFGRVTYPHQLMRVIVSEQIYRALSIINKAQYHK
;
A
#
# COMPACT_ATOMS: atom_id res chain seq x y z
N MET A 1 2.85 -10.63 -16.20
CA MET A 1 2.40 -9.34 -15.62
C MET A 1 2.51 -9.42 -14.09
N ILE A 2 3.17 -8.46 -13.47
CA ILE A 2 3.32 -8.45 -12.01
C ILE A 2 1.98 -8.18 -11.33
N LYS A 3 1.87 -8.64 -10.07
CA LYS A 3 0.72 -8.38 -9.22
C LYS A 3 1.11 -7.42 -8.11
N ILE A 4 0.27 -6.43 -7.86
CA ILE A 4 0.46 -5.48 -6.77
C ILE A 4 -0.81 -5.46 -5.94
N ASN A 5 -0.68 -5.87 -4.68
CA ASN A 5 -1.79 -5.90 -3.73
C ASN A 5 -1.66 -4.72 -2.77
N ILE A 6 -2.72 -3.94 -2.64
CA ILE A 6 -2.80 -2.90 -1.63
C ILE A 6 -3.56 -3.52 -0.47
N VAL A 7 -2.83 -3.86 0.60
CA VAL A 7 -3.41 -4.50 1.79
C VAL A 7 -3.74 -3.41 2.80
N ALA A 8 -5.00 -3.23 3.09
CA ALA A 8 -5.48 -2.15 3.96
C ALA A 8 -6.54 -2.66 4.93
N VAL A 9 -6.67 -1.97 6.07
CA VAL A 9 -7.62 -2.33 7.11
C VAL A 9 -8.98 -1.67 6.86
N GLY A 10 -10.04 -2.47 6.90
CA GLY A 10 -11.40 -1.99 6.81
C GLY A 10 -11.88 -1.67 5.40
N LYS A 11 -13.11 -1.20 5.32
CA LYS A 11 -13.76 -0.81 4.06
C LYS A 11 -13.70 0.70 3.88
N VAL A 12 -13.64 1.14 2.62
CA VAL A 12 -13.77 2.56 2.29
C VAL A 12 -15.25 2.90 2.28
N LYS A 13 -15.66 3.81 3.16
CA LYS A 13 -17.07 4.18 3.36
C LYS A 13 -17.57 5.21 2.34
N GLU A 14 -16.74 6.20 2.01
CA GLU A 14 -17.11 7.29 1.12
C GLU A 14 -16.98 6.85 -0.34
N LYS A 15 -18.06 7.08 -1.10
CA LYS A 15 -18.12 6.72 -2.52
C LYS A 15 -17.02 7.45 -3.32
N PHE A 16 -16.73 8.71 -2.99
CA PHE A 16 -15.71 9.48 -3.73
C PHE A 16 -14.32 8.87 -3.58
N PHE A 17 -13.99 8.28 -2.44
CA PHE A 17 -12.72 7.56 -2.27
C PHE A 17 -12.72 6.25 -3.08
N ARG A 18 -13.83 5.50 -3.03
CA ARG A 18 -13.95 4.25 -3.82
C ARG A 18 -13.80 4.53 -5.30
N ASP A 19 -14.46 5.57 -5.79
CA ASP A 19 -14.41 5.95 -7.20
C ASP A 19 -12.99 6.34 -7.62
N ALA A 20 -12.28 7.10 -6.77
CA ALA A 20 -10.90 7.48 -7.04
C ALA A 20 -9.96 6.26 -7.09
N ILE A 21 -10.09 5.36 -6.12
CA ILE A 21 -9.30 4.12 -6.09
C ILE A 21 -9.56 3.31 -7.36
N ASP A 22 -10.82 3.09 -7.69
CA ASP A 22 -11.22 2.29 -8.86
C ASP A 22 -10.66 2.88 -10.16
N GLU A 23 -10.64 4.21 -10.27
CA GLU A 23 -10.09 4.89 -11.44
C GLU A 23 -8.59 4.60 -11.59
N TYR A 24 -7.80 4.69 -10.51
CA TYR A 24 -6.37 4.42 -10.58
C TYR A 24 -6.06 2.93 -10.79
N LEU A 25 -6.86 2.02 -10.21
CA LEU A 25 -6.71 0.60 -10.49
C LEU A 25 -6.99 0.30 -11.96
N LYS A 26 -8.01 0.92 -12.53
CA LYS A 26 -8.35 0.78 -13.95
C LYS A 26 -7.21 1.27 -14.84
N ARG A 27 -6.66 2.47 -14.56
CA ARG A 27 -5.54 3.01 -15.32
C ARG A 27 -4.30 2.12 -15.24
N SER A 28 -4.08 1.49 -14.09
CA SER A 28 -2.93 0.61 -13.86
C SER A 28 -3.05 -0.74 -14.58
N SER A 29 -4.26 -1.17 -14.92
CA SER A 29 -4.54 -2.53 -15.38
C SER A 29 -3.80 -2.92 -16.66
N LYS A 30 -3.42 -1.96 -17.47
CA LYS A 30 -2.62 -2.22 -18.69
C LYS A 30 -1.15 -2.53 -18.39
N TYR A 31 -0.67 -2.25 -17.17
CA TYR A 31 0.71 -2.45 -16.76
C TYR A 31 0.90 -3.59 -15.77
N ALA A 32 -0.07 -3.77 -14.87
CA ALA A 32 0.01 -4.74 -13.78
C ALA A 32 -1.39 -5.13 -13.31
N GLU A 33 -1.48 -6.26 -12.61
CA GLU A 33 -2.70 -6.61 -11.87
C GLU A 33 -2.64 -5.93 -10.52
N VAL A 34 -3.36 -4.81 -10.35
CA VAL A 34 -3.41 -4.07 -9.09
C VAL A 34 -4.78 -4.27 -8.46
N SER A 35 -4.79 -4.68 -7.20
CA SER A 35 -6.02 -4.91 -6.45
C SER A 35 -5.90 -4.42 -5.02
N VAL A 36 -7.04 -4.14 -4.39
CA VAL A 36 -7.13 -3.83 -2.96
C VAL A 36 -7.59 -5.08 -2.23
N ILE A 37 -6.85 -5.45 -1.18
CA ILE A 37 -7.22 -6.56 -0.31
C ILE A 37 -7.51 -5.98 1.07
N GLU A 38 -8.75 -6.09 1.51
CA GLU A 38 -9.17 -5.54 2.79
C GLU A 38 -9.01 -6.56 3.90
N ALA A 39 -8.29 -6.16 4.97
CA ALA A 39 -8.19 -6.91 6.19
C ALA A 39 -9.28 -6.44 7.16
N PRO A 40 -9.82 -7.32 8.02
CA PRO A 40 -10.87 -6.92 8.94
C PRO A 40 -10.44 -5.80 9.87
N GLU A 41 -11.34 -4.83 10.09
CA GLU A 41 -11.17 -3.78 11.08
C GLU A 41 -11.43 -4.36 12.47
N GLY A 42 -10.54 -4.08 13.42
CA GLY A 42 -10.74 -4.46 14.82
C GLY A 42 -11.70 -3.50 15.52
N ILE A 43 -12.11 -3.89 16.73
CA ILE A 43 -12.97 -3.07 17.58
C ILE A 43 -12.06 -2.18 18.44
N ASP A 44 -12.23 -0.86 18.33
CA ASP A 44 -11.47 0.10 19.14
C ASP A 44 -12.13 0.23 20.51
N GLU A 45 -11.57 -0.45 21.50
CA GLU A 45 -12.02 -0.42 22.90
C GLU A 45 -11.13 0.48 23.77
N GLY A 46 -10.34 1.38 23.14
CA GLY A 46 -9.44 2.29 23.84
C GLY A 46 -8.02 1.76 24.06
N ASP A 47 -7.76 0.49 23.79
CA ASP A 47 -6.42 -0.11 23.85
C ASP A 47 -5.81 -0.16 22.46
N SER A 48 -4.93 0.81 22.16
CA SER A 48 -4.28 0.93 20.84
C SER A 48 -3.40 -0.26 20.50
N VAL A 49 -2.71 -0.84 21.48
CA VAL A 49 -1.81 -1.99 21.28
C VAL A 49 -2.62 -3.22 20.89
N ARG A 50 -3.70 -3.46 21.59
CA ARG A 50 -4.58 -4.61 21.35
C ARG A 50 -5.26 -4.50 19.98
N LEU A 51 -5.73 -3.30 19.63
CA LEU A 51 -6.35 -3.04 18.33
C LEU A 51 -5.35 -3.28 17.19
N ALA A 52 -4.16 -2.67 17.28
CA ALA A 52 -3.12 -2.83 16.28
C ALA A 52 -2.72 -4.29 16.09
N LYS A 53 -2.62 -5.05 17.19
CA LYS A 53 -2.28 -6.49 17.12
C LYS A 53 -3.38 -7.29 16.43
N SER A 54 -4.64 -7.05 16.78
CA SER A 54 -5.79 -7.73 16.16
C SER A 54 -5.83 -7.50 14.66
N GLU A 55 -5.69 -6.24 14.23
CA GLU A 55 -5.70 -5.87 12.82
C GLU A 55 -4.47 -6.42 12.09
N SER A 56 -3.32 -6.42 12.76
CA SER A 56 -2.06 -6.93 12.18
C SER A 56 -2.13 -8.43 11.86
N ASP A 57 -2.78 -9.22 12.69
CA ASP A 57 -2.97 -10.66 12.42
C ASP A 57 -3.72 -10.86 11.10
N GLY A 58 -4.74 -10.04 10.84
CA GLY A 58 -5.48 -10.06 9.58
C GLY A 58 -4.64 -9.61 8.38
N ILE A 59 -3.79 -8.61 8.57
CA ILE A 59 -2.85 -8.14 7.54
C ILE A 59 -1.87 -9.26 7.17
N ILE A 60 -1.24 -9.87 8.17
CA ILE A 60 -0.21 -10.90 7.96
C ILE A 60 -0.73 -12.05 7.11
N LYS A 61 -1.96 -12.48 7.34
CA LYS A 61 -2.60 -13.56 6.56
C LYS A 61 -2.77 -13.23 5.09
N ARG A 62 -2.70 -11.96 4.71
CA ARG A 62 -2.95 -11.46 3.37
C ARG A 62 -1.68 -11.02 2.64
N LEU A 63 -0.54 -11.06 3.31
CA LEU A 63 0.74 -10.66 2.69
C LEU A 63 1.20 -11.69 1.67
N LYS A 64 1.62 -11.19 0.51
CA LYS A 64 2.18 -12.03 -0.57
C LYS A 64 3.32 -11.28 -1.24
N GLY A 65 4.36 -12.01 -1.58
CA GLY A 65 5.50 -11.48 -2.31
C GLY A 65 6.34 -10.49 -1.51
N TYR A 66 6.83 -9.48 -2.19
CA TYR A 66 7.67 -8.45 -1.58
C TYR A 66 6.80 -7.44 -0.83
N VAL A 67 7.09 -7.23 0.44
CA VAL A 67 6.23 -6.44 1.35
C VAL A 67 6.80 -5.04 1.54
N VAL A 68 6.02 -4.04 1.13
CA VAL A 68 6.31 -2.61 1.29
C VAL A 68 5.33 -2.05 2.31
N LEU A 69 5.83 -1.69 3.49
CA LEU A 69 5.00 -1.13 4.55
C LEU A 69 5.06 0.39 4.55
N LEU A 70 3.90 1.04 4.53
CA LEU A 70 3.77 2.47 4.74
C LEU A 70 3.84 2.76 6.24
N ASP A 71 4.91 3.42 6.68
CA ASP A 71 5.12 3.73 8.09
C ASP A 71 5.89 5.06 8.19
N LEU A 72 5.46 5.93 9.12
CA LEU A 72 6.10 7.25 9.30
C LEU A 72 7.58 7.14 9.66
N LYS A 73 8.01 6.01 10.22
CA LYS A 73 9.41 5.74 10.54
C LYS A 73 10.18 5.14 9.36
N GLY A 74 9.52 4.93 8.23
CA GLY A 74 10.17 4.43 7.03
C GLY A 74 10.99 5.49 6.32
N LYS A 75 11.68 5.08 5.26
CA LYS A 75 12.44 5.98 4.41
C LYS A 75 11.50 6.86 3.58
N ALA A 76 11.73 8.17 3.57
CA ALA A 76 11.01 9.07 2.69
C ALA A 76 11.39 8.78 1.24
N VAL A 77 10.40 8.61 0.36
CA VAL A 77 10.62 8.24 -1.04
C VAL A 77 9.93 9.22 -1.99
N SER A 78 10.55 9.41 -3.14
CA SER A 78 9.95 10.08 -4.27
C SER A 78 9.15 9.09 -5.12
N SER A 79 8.34 9.61 -6.05
CA SER A 79 7.63 8.76 -7.02
C SER A 79 8.59 7.96 -7.89
N GLU A 80 9.71 8.58 -8.29
CA GLU A 80 10.75 7.92 -9.07
C GLU A 80 11.41 6.79 -8.29
N GLU A 81 11.61 6.97 -6.98
CA GLU A 81 12.18 5.92 -6.13
C GLU A 81 11.22 4.74 -5.95
N ILE A 82 9.90 5.00 -5.90
CA ILE A 82 8.90 3.92 -5.88
C ILE A 82 8.97 3.14 -7.20
N ALA A 83 9.06 3.84 -8.33
CA ALA A 83 9.19 3.20 -9.65
C ALA A 83 10.45 2.34 -9.71
N THR A 84 11.59 2.85 -9.26
CA THR A 84 12.86 2.12 -9.21
C THR A 84 12.74 0.89 -8.33
N LEU A 85 12.11 1.00 -7.17
CA LEU A 85 11.92 -0.14 -6.26
C LEU A 85 11.15 -1.27 -6.96
N ILE A 86 10.02 -0.95 -7.58
CA ILE A 86 9.20 -1.94 -8.27
C ILE A 86 9.97 -2.56 -9.45
N GLN A 87 10.63 -1.73 -10.23
CA GLN A 87 11.39 -2.20 -11.41
C GLN A 87 12.56 -3.09 -11.01
N ASP A 88 13.38 -2.67 -10.05
CA ASP A 88 14.54 -3.43 -9.62
C ASP A 88 14.16 -4.79 -9.04
N LYS A 89 13.11 -4.83 -8.23
CA LYS A 89 12.63 -6.08 -7.64
C LYS A 89 12.01 -6.99 -8.71
N SER A 90 11.30 -6.42 -9.67
CA SER A 90 10.73 -7.19 -10.79
C SER A 90 11.84 -7.82 -11.65
N VAL A 91 12.90 -7.07 -11.96
CA VAL A 91 14.06 -7.56 -12.71
C VAL A 91 14.76 -8.68 -11.93
N ALA A 92 14.79 -8.58 -10.60
CA ALA A 92 15.37 -9.62 -9.73
C ALA A 92 14.48 -10.86 -9.57
N GLY A 93 13.31 -10.90 -10.21
CA GLY A 93 12.43 -12.07 -10.20
C GLY A 93 11.20 -11.97 -9.31
N ILE A 94 10.99 -10.84 -8.63
CA ILE A 94 9.79 -10.65 -7.81
C ILE A 94 8.59 -10.39 -8.74
N SER A 95 7.56 -11.21 -8.63
CA SER A 95 6.36 -11.10 -9.46
C SER A 95 5.13 -10.60 -8.71
N GLU A 96 5.22 -10.49 -7.39
CA GLU A 96 4.09 -10.06 -6.55
C GLU A 96 4.58 -9.15 -5.42
N PHE A 97 3.82 -8.06 -5.18
CA PHE A 97 4.11 -7.06 -4.16
C PHE A 97 2.90 -6.86 -3.28
N SER A 98 3.13 -6.59 -2.00
CA SER A 98 2.08 -6.14 -1.07
C SER A 98 2.48 -4.77 -0.53
N PHE A 99 1.68 -3.75 -0.83
CA PHE A 99 1.80 -2.42 -0.22
C PHE A 99 0.82 -2.38 0.95
N VAL A 100 1.33 -2.19 2.16
CA VAL A 100 0.55 -2.32 3.39
C VAL A 100 0.25 -0.97 3.98
N ILE A 101 -1.02 -0.71 4.24
CA ILE A 101 -1.51 0.48 4.93
C ILE A 101 -2.15 0.01 6.24
N GLY A 102 -1.60 0.44 7.37
CA GLY A 102 -2.15 0.12 8.68
C GLY A 102 -3.47 0.83 8.95
N GLY A 103 -4.14 0.43 10.03
CA GLY A 103 -5.34 1.09 10.50
C GLY A 103 -5.04 2.39 11.25
N SER A 104 -6.06 2.97 11.90
CA SER A 104 -5.97 4.25 12.62
C SER A 104 -4.95 4.25 13.77
N ARG A 105 -4.62 3.09 14.30
CA ARG A 105 -3.66 2.92 15.40
C ARG A 105 -2.32 2.34 14.94
N GLY A 106 -2.06 2.32 13.61
CA GLY A 106 -0.84 1.76 13.05
C GLY A 106 -0.85 0.24 13.00
N VAL A 107 0.34 -0.34 12.98
CA VAL A 107 0.53 -1.81 12.92
C VAL A 107 1.40 -2.29 14.07
N ALA A 108 1.22 -3.55 14.46
CA ALA A 108 2.05 -4.20 15.47
C ALA A 108 3.43 -4.55 14.90
N GLN A 109 4.37 -4.83 15.79
CA GLN A 109 5.75 -5.17 15.41
C GLN A 109 5.82 -6.37 14.46
N GLU A 110 4.90 -7.31 14.58
CA GLU A 110 4.86 -8.51 13.73
C GLU A 110 4.73 -8.18 12.24
N VAL A 111 3.96 -7.12 11.89
CA VAL A 111 3.87 -6.64 10.49
C VAL A 111 5.18 -5.98 10.08
N LYS A 112 5.78 -5.18 10.97
CA LYS A 112 7.07 -4.53 10.68
C LYS A 112 8.16 -5.58 10.44
N ASP A 113 8.14 -6.69 11.18
CA ASP A 113 9.07 -7.79 11.01
C ASP A 113 8.90 -8.51 9.66
N LYS A 114 7.70 -8.49 9.11
CA LYS A 114 7.40 -9.08 7.79
C LYS A 114 7.71 -8.14 6.63
N ALA A 115 7.90 -6.85 6.89
CA ALA A 115 8.17 -5.88 5.85
C ALA A 115 9.58 -6.06 5.28
N ASP A 116 9.69 -6.08 3.96
CA ASP A 116 10.98 -6.07 3.28
C ASP A 116 11.56 -4.66 3.23
N VAL A 117 10.68 -3.66 3.21
CA VAL A 117 11.05 -2.25 3.26
C VAL A 117 9.92 -1.46 3.90
N MET A 118 10.30 -0.39 4.62
CA MET A 118 9.34 0.59 5.14
C MET A 118 9.60 1.93 4.44
N ILE A 119 8.53 2.54 3.94
CA ILE A 119 8.59 3.82 3.24
C ILE A 119 7.56 4.79 3.80
N ASN A 120 7.76 6.10 3.56
CA ASN A 120 6.75 7.11 3.84
C ASN A 120 6.69 8.14 2.71
N PHE A 121 5.56 8.84 2.65
CA PHE A 121 5.29 9.89 1.66
C PHE A 121 5.42 11.29 2.27
N GLY A 122 6.35 11.46 3.21
CA GLY A 122 6.58 12.70 3.92
C GLY A 122 6.10 12.60 5.36
N ARG A 123 6.25 13.71 6.11
CA ARG A 123 6.00 13.73 7.55
C ARG A 123 4.57 14.11 7.91
N VAL A 124 3.74 14.42 6.93
CA VAL A 124 2.33 14.72 7.14
C VAL A 124 1.56 13.44 7.42
N THR A 125 0.63 13.49 8.35
CA THR A 125 -0.29 12.38 8.63
C THR A 125 -1.51 12.48 7.73
N TYR A 126 -1.88 11.38 7.10
CA TYR A 126 -3.07 11.28 6.25
C TYR A 126 -4.10 10.36 6.91
N PRO A 127 -5.41 10.64 6.74
CA PRO A 127 -6.43 9.65 7.09
C PRO A 127 -6.16 8.35 6.32
N HIS A 128 -6.32 7.19 6.96
CA HIS A 128 -5.98 5.92 6.34
C HIS A 128 -6.79 5.61 5.08
N GLN A 129 -8.04 6.09 4.98
CA GLN A 129 -8.85 5.90 3.76
C GLN A 129 -8.35 6.77 2.61
N LEU A 130 -7.92 8.01 2.89
CA LEU A 130 -7.29 8.87 1.88
C LEU A 130 -5.94 8.30 1.47
N MET A 131 -5.18 7.75 2.40
CA MET A 131 -3.89 7.11 2.08
C MET A 131 -4.07 5.98 1.05
N ARG A 132 -5.18 5.26 1.10
CA ARG A 132 -5.47 4.21 0.12
C ARG A 132 -5.61 4.77 -1.31
N VAL A 133 -6.20 5.95 -1.44
CA VAL A 133 -6.25 6.67 -2.73
C VAL A 133 -4.85 7.09 -3.17
N ILE A 134 -4.07 7.66 -2.25
CA ILE A 134 -2.71 8.14 -2.52
C ILE A 134 -1.81 6.98 -2.96
N VAL A 135 -1.86 5.85 -2.28
CA VAL A 135 -1.08 4.65 -2.66
C VAL A 135 -1.49 4.15 -4.04
N SER A 136 -2.79 4.11 -4.32
CA SER A 136 -3.31 3.70 -5.64
C SER A 136 -2.78 4.60 -6.74
N GLU A 137 -2.77 5.92 -6.52
CA GLU A 137 -2.23 6.90 -7.47
C GLU A 137 -0.72 6.73 -7.65
N GLN A 138 0.03 6.57 -6.55
CA GLN A 138 1.48 6.44 -6.63
C GLN A 138 1.90 5.13 -7.32
N ILE A 139 1.16 4.06 -7.15
CA ILE A 139 1.40 2.80 -7.88
C ILE A 139 1.17 3.04 -9.38
N TYR A 140 0.08 3.67 -9.75
CA TYR A 140 -0.17 4.01 -11.15
C TYR A 140 0.94 4.89 -11.72
N ARG A 141 1.34 5.93 -10.97
CA ARG A 141 2.42 6.84 -11.38
C ARG A 141 3.74 6.08 -11.56
N ALA A 142 4.10 5.22 -10.62
CA ALA A 142 5.31 4.40 -10.73
C ALA A 142 5.28 3.50 -11.97
N LEU A 143 4.16 2.83 -12.22
CA LEU A 143 4.00 1.99 -13.42
C LEU A 143 4.10 2.82 -14.70
N SER A 144 3.57 4.05 -14.69
CA SER A 144 3.68 4.98 -15.81
C SER A 144 5.14 5.36 -16.08
N ILE A 145 5.90 5.64 -15.03
CA ILE A 145 7.34 5.95 -15.13
C ILE A 145 8.09 4.75 -15.73
N ILE A 146 7.88 3.56 -15.21
CA ILE A 146 8.53 2.33 -15.67
C ILE A 146 8.26 2.10 -17.17
N ASN A 147 7.05 2.37 -17.62
CA ASN A 147 6.61 2.15 -18.99
C ASN A 147 6.77 3.39 -19.87
N LYS A 148 7.46 4.41 -19.39
CA LYS A 148 7.76 5.66 -20.13
C LYS A 148 6.51 6.37 -20.66
N ALA A 149 5.40 6.27 -19.94
CA ALA A 149 4.18 7.00 -20.27
C ALA A 149 4.27 8.47 -19.81
N GLN A 150 3.44 9.34 -20.37
CA GLN A 150 3.55 10.79 -20.15
C GLN A 150 2.80 11.31 -18.92
N TYR A 151 2.32 10.46 -18.05
CA TYR A 151 1.54 10.88 -16.89
C TYR A 151 2.37 11.67 -15.88
N HIS A 152 3.58 11.19 -15.56
CA HIS A 152 4.47 11.86 -14.62
C HIS A 152 5.24 12.99 -15.30
N LYS A 153 5.17 14.18 -14.70
CA LYS A 153 5.81 15.38 -15.25
C LYS A 153 6.82 15.95 -14.29
#